data_46169c27e8c3316ee04389a0c2e8e510
#
_entry.id   46169c27e8c3316ee04389a0c2e8e510
#
_cell.length_a   1.000
_cell.length_b   1.000
_cell.length_c   1.000
_cell.angle_alpha   90.00
_cell.angle_beta   90.00
_cell.angle_gamma   90.00
#
_symmetry.space_group_name_H-M   'P 1'
#
loop_
_entity.id
_entity.type
_entity.pdbx_description
1 polymer ?
#
loop_
_entity_poly.entity_id
_entity_poly.type
_entity_poly.pdbx_seq_one_letter_code
_entity_poly.pdbx_strand_id
1 'polypeptide(L)'
;HGTAAAIGQAFSQFGYDEILTLAMTAATFGIVAAVIIGLIIIKWGTKKGHTSFLANYDDLPHELQTGLLPGDKRESMGESSCSSISIDPLTFNLIIVAVIALGGYCISKTVSHFMPGFELPVFSCAFVVGIFIKKIFDKTKTSDYVCPQTIGHISGAFTDFLVAFGIASIKISVVIEYIIPLLILLVSGLIATLIY
;
A
#
# COMPACT_ATOMS: atom_id res chain seq x y z
N HIS A 1 -3.40 -2.37 -4.64
CA HIS A 1 -4.65 -3.03 -4.19
C HIS A 1 -5.64 -2.04 -3.55
N GLY A 2 -5.22 -1.07 -2.72
CA GLY A 2 -6.14 -0.12 -2.08
C GLY A 2 -6.97 0.70 -3.08
N THR A 3 -6.32 1.26 -4.10
CA THR A 3 -7.01 1.99 -5.18
C THR A 3 -7.93 1.08 -6.00
N ALA A 4 -7.47 -0.15 -6.29
CA ALA A 4 -8.26 -1.15 -7.00
C ALA A 4 -9.54 -1.52 -6.22
N ALA A 5 -9.42 -1.71 -4.89
CA ALA A 5 -10.55 -1.96 -4.01
C ALA A 5 -11.55 -0.79 -4.02
N ALA A 6 -11.05 0.44 -3.92
CA ALA A 6 -11.90 1.63 -3.91
C ALA A 6 -12.66 1.82 -5.24
N ILE A 7 -11.97 1.64 -6.37
CA ILE A 7 -12.61 1.68 -7.70
C ILE A 7 -13.66 0.57 -7.82
N GLY A 8 -13.31 -0.66 -7.45
CA GLY A 8 -14.24 -1.79 -7.49
C GLY A 8 -15.49 -1.55 -6.66
N GLN A 9 -15.34 -1.01 -5.42
CA GLN A 9 -16.47 -0.65 -4.57
C GLN A 9 -17.32 0.46 -5.17
N ALA A 10 -16.72 1.48 -5.78
CA ALA A 10 -17.46 2.57 -6.41
C ALA A 10 -18.33 2.07 -7.58
N PHE A 11 -17.83 1.11 -8.36
CA PHE A 11 -18.58 0.53 -9.47
C PHE A 11 -19.64 -0.49 -9.05
N SER A 12 -19.44 -1.20 -7.92
CA SER A 12 -20.45 -2.15 -7.44
C SER A 12 -21.77 -1.48 -7.06
N GLN A 13 -21.75 -0.19 -6.69
CA GLN A 13 -22.97 0.60 -6.45
C GLN A 13 -23.82 0.82 -7.71
N PHE A 14 -23.19 0.74 -8.87
CA PHE A 14 -23.88 0.81 -10.17
C PHE A 14 -24.27 -0.58 -10.71
N GLY A 15 -24.16 -1.63 -9.88
CA GLY A 15 -24.52 -3.00 -10.25
C GLY A 15 -23.41 -3.78 -10.98
N TYR A 16 -22.17 -3.29 -10.95
CA TYR A 16 -21.02 -3.93 -11.58
C TYR A 16 -20.12 -4.60 -10.55
N ASP A 17 -20.59 -5.65 -9.89
CA ASP A 17 -19.88 -6.35 -8.82
C ASP A 17 -18.60 -7.06 -9.27
N GLU A 18 -18.51 -7.45 -10.56
CA GLU A 18 -17.35 -8.11 -11.15
C GLU A 18 -16.12 -7.21 -11.22
N ILE A 19 -16.32 -5.89 -11.29
CA ILE A 19 -15.22 -4.90 -11.43
C ILE A 19 -14.29 -4.97 -10.22
N LEU A 20 -14.77 -5.26 -9.02
CA LEU A 20 -13.91 -5.45 -7.85
C LEU A 20 -12.91 -6.60 -8.08
N THR A 21 -13.40 -7.74 -8.56
CA THR A 21 -12.55 -8.90 -8.87
C THR A 21 -11.54 -8.58 -9.97
N LEU A 22 -11.98 -7.91 -11.04
CA LEU A 22 -11.11 -7.53 -12.17
C LEU A 22 -10.04 -6.51 -11.74
N ALA A 23 -10.40 -5.51 -10.95
CA ALA A 23 -9.49 -4.51 -10.43
C ALA A 23 -8.42 -5.12 -9.49
N MET A 24 -8.83 -6.03 -8.60
CA MET A 24 -7.91 -6.76 -7.73
C MET A 24 -6.99 -7.68 -8.51
N THR A 25 -7.51 -8.37 -9.51
CA THR A 25 -6.73 -9.22 -10.43
C THR A 25 -5.71 -8.38 -11.19
N ALA A 26 -6.11 -7.25 -11.77
CA ALA A 26 -5.21 -6.35 -12.47
C ALA A 26 -4.10 -5.80 -11.57
N ALA A 27 -4.43 -5.43 -10.32
CA ALA A 27 -3.45 -4.98 -9.34
C ALA A 27 -2.43 -6.07 -9.00
N THR A 28 -2.88 -7.31 -8.82
CA THR A 28 -2.02 -8.45 -8.51
C THR A 28 -1.05 -8.75 -9.66
N PHE A 29 -1.59 -8.88 -10.88
CA PHE A 29 -0.76 -9.09 -12.07
C PHE A 29 0.18 -7.93 -12.34
N GLY A 30 -0.25 -6.69 -12.08
CA GLY A 30 0.58 -5.49 -12.20
C GLY A 30 1.81 -5.55 -11.30
N ILE A 31 1.66 -5.96 -10.04
CA ILE A 31 2.80 -6.12 -9.12
C ILE A 31 3.74 -7.23 -9.59
N VAL A 32 3.21 -8.39 -9.98
CA VAL A 32 4.04 -9.50 -10.47
C VAL A 32 4.79 -9.11 -11.73
N ALA A 33 4.12 -8.47 -12.68
CA ALA A 33 4.75 -7.96 -13.89
C ALA A 33 5.82 -6.91 -13.60
N ALA A 34 5.56 -5.97 -12.69
CA ALA A 34 6.53 -4.95 -12.29
C ALA A 34 7.80 -5.55 -11.71
N VAL A 35 7.67 -6.59 -10.87
CA VAL A 35 8.84 -7.30 -10.31
C VAL A 35 9.63 -8.01 -11.41
N ILE A 36 8.97 -8.78 -12.28
CA ILE A 36 9.63 -9.53 -13.35
C ILE A 36 10.33 -8.58 -14.33
N ILE A 37 9.61 -7.58 -14.84
CA ILE A 37 10.13 -6.62 -15.81
C ILE A 37 11.22 -5.76 -15.16
N GLY A 38 11.03 -5.32 -13.91
CA GLY A 38 12.02 -4.58 -13.15
C GLY A 38 13.34 -5.35 -13.01
N LEU A 39 13.28 -6.63 -12.67
CA LEU A 39 14.47 -7.49 -12.60
C LEU A 39 15.16 -7.63 -13.95
N ILE A 40 14.41 -7.77 -15.05
CA ILE A 40 14.97 -7.84 -16.41
C ILE A 40 15.69 -6.54 -16.77
N ILE A 41 15.06 -5.38 -16.49
CA ILE A 41 15.65 -4.05 -16.76
C ILE A 41 16.90 -3.84 -15.92
N ILE A 42 16.87 -4.18 -14.63
CA ILE A 42 18.04 -4.09 -13.74
C ILE A 42 19.19 -4.94 -14.28
N LYS A 43 18.90 -6.19 -14.62
CA LYS A 43 19.91 -7.10 -15.19
C LYS A 43 20.49 -6.58 -16.52
N TRP A 44 19.66 -6.02 -17.38
CA TRP A 44 20.10 -5.41 -18.63
C TRP A 44 20.95 -4.16 -18.38
N GLY A 45 20.51 -3.26 -17.52
CA GLY A 45 21.25 -2.03 -17.16
C GLY A 45 22.59 -2.33 -16.51
N THR A 46 22.66 -3.32 -15.63
CA THR A 46 23.90 -3.77 -14.99
C THR A 46 24.90 -4.30 -16.02
N LYS A 47 24.43 -5.16 -16.95
CA LYS A 47 25.30 -5.70 -18.02
C LYS A 47 25.82 -4.62 -18.99
N LYS A 48 25.09 -3.55 -19.18
CA LYS A 48 25.47 -2.42 -20.05
C LYS A 48 26.29 -1.34 -19.34
N GLY A 49 26.52 -1.48 -18.03
CA GLY A 49 27.25 -0.49 -17.23
C GLY A 49 26.48 0.81 -16.98
N HIS A 50 25.15 0.80 -17.11
CA HIS A 50 24.28 1.94 -16.83
C HIS A 50 23.90 2.08 -15.35
N THR A 51 24.38 1.17 -14.50
CA THR A 51 24.14 1.19 -13.05
C THR A 51 25.36 1.65 -12.30
N SER A 52 25.20 2.56 -11.35
CA SER A 52 26.30 3.09 -10.54
C SER A 52 26.75 2.16 -9.41
N PHE A 53 26.01 1.11 -9.11
CA PHE A 53 26.21 0.40 -7.85
C PHE A 53 26.76 -1.02 -7.96
N LEU A 54 26.47 -1.83 -8.98
CA LEU A 54 26.88 -3.25 -8.95
C LEU A 54 26.94 -3.87 -10.34
N ALA A 55 28.06 -4.54 -10.64
CA ALA A 55 28.25 -5.27 -11.89
C ALA A 55 27.79 -6.74 -11.80
N ASN A 56 27.95 -7.40 -10.65
CA ASN A 56 27.63 -8.82 -10.48
C ASN A 56 26.94 -9.10 -9.14
N TYR A 57 26.25 -10.25 -9.07
CA TYR A 57 25.61 -10.74 -7.83
C TYR A 57 26.62 -10.99 -6.71
N ASP A 58 27.82 -11.47 -7.06
CA ASP A 58 28.88 -11.79 -6.10
C ASP A 58 29.48 -10.53 -5.44
N ASP A 59 29.33 -9.36 -6.07
CA ASP A 59 29.76 -8.07 -5.51
C ASP A 59 28.74 -7.47 -4.53
N LEU A 60 27.57 -8.10 -4.39
CA LEU A 60 26.54 -7.68 -3.44
C LEU A 60 26.99 -7.92 -2.00
N PRO A 61 26.74 -6.97 -1.07
CA PRO A 61 26.88 -7.23 0.35
C PRO A 61 26.08 -8.48 0.75
N HIS A 62 26.64 -9.26 1.67
CA HIS A 62 26.04 -10.53 2.12
C HIS A 62 24.59 -10.37 2.59
N GLU A 63 24.23 -9.22 3.15
CA GLU A 63 22.88 -8.88 3.59
C GLU A 63 21.88 -8.83 2.42
N LEU A 64 22.33 -8.31 1.27
CA LEU A 64 21.48 -8.25 0.07
C LEU A 64 21.40 -9.59 -0.66
N GLN A 65 22.42 -10.44 -0.53
CA GLN A 65 22.40 -11.80 -1.11
C GLN A 65 21.45 -12.73 -0.32
N THR A 66 21.44 -12.61 1.01
CA THR A 66 20.70 -13.52 1.90
C THR A 66 19.38 -12.95 2.41
N GLY A 67 19.20 -11.62 2.34
CA GLY A 67 18.07 -10.92 2.95
C GLY A 67 18.12 -10.87 4.48
N LEU A 68 19.24 -11.29 5.10
CA LEU A 68 19.41 -11.32 6.55
C LEU A 68 20.33 -10.19 6.99
N LEU A 69 19.85 -9.34 7.89
CA LEU A 69 20.64 -8.27 8.48
C LEU A 69 21.45 -8.78 9.69
N PRO A 70 22.77 -8.53 9.73
CA PRO A 70 23.58 -8.75 10.93
C PRO A 70 23.04 -7.96 12.13
N GLY A 71 23.34 -8.40 13.34
CA GLY A 71 22.80 -7.83 14.56
C GLY A 71 23.06 -6.33 14.75
N ASP A 72 24.23 -5.86 14.28
CA ASP A 72 24.68 -4.47 14.31
C ASP A 72 24.00 -3.55 13.31
N LYS A 73 23.42 -4.12 12.25
CA LYS A 73 22.71 -3.39 11.18
C LYS A 73 21.18 -3.51 11.26
N ARG A 74 20.67 -4.16 12.30
CA ARG A 74 19.21 -4.30 12.48
C ARG A 74 18.61 -2.95 12.86
N GLU A 75 17.66 -2.49 12.07
CA GLU A 75 16.89 -1.30 12.40
C GLU A 75 15.98 -1.57 13.59
N SER A 76 15.81 -0.56 14.45
CA SER A 76 14.85 -0.63 15.56
C SER A 76 13.43 -0.63 14.99
N MET A 77 12.55 -1.44 15.56
CA MET A 77 11.11 -1.43 15.23
C MET A 77 10.39 -0.16 15.69
N GLY A 78 11.07 0.71 16.40
CA GLY A 78 10.57 1.98 16.89
C GLY A 78 11.21 2.34 18.24
N GLU A 79 11.00 3.58 18.63
CA GLU A 79 11.42 4.10 19.93
C GLU A 79 10.24 4.13 20.89
N SER A 80 10.51 3.90 22.17
CA SER A 80 9.50 4.02 23.23
C SER A 80 9.22 5.50 23.49
N SER A 81 8.36 6.11 22.70
CA SER A 81 7.96 7.51 22.86
C SER A 81 7.05 7.77 24.07
N CYS A 82 6.47 6.71 24.66
CA CYS A 82 5.63 6.76 25.84
C CYS A 82 6.16 5.79 26.90
N SER A 83 5.90 6.10 28.20
CA SER A 83 6.22 5.17 29.26
C SER A 83 5.29 3.96 29.22
N SER A 84 5.85 2.76 29.16
CA SER A 84 5.09 1.50 29.17
C SER A 84 4.24 1.30 30.43
N ILE A 85 4.48 2.09 31.48
CA ILE A 85 3.65 2.10 32.68
C ILE A 85 2.26 2.68 32.40
N SER A 86 2.17 3.64 31.48
CA SER A 86 0.91 4.32 31.15
C SER A 86 0.20 3.65 29.97
N ILE A 87 0.91 3.46 28.85
CA ILE A 87 0.41 2.84 27.63
C ILE A 87 1.58 2.25 26.85
N ASP A 88 1.34 1.11 26.23
CA ASP A 88 2.32 0.51 25.33
C ASP A 88 2.54 1.41 24.10
N PRO A 89 3.81 1.71 23.71
CA PRO A 89 4.11 2.59 22.59
C PRO A 89 3.55 2.12 21.24
N LEU A 90 3.50 0.80 20.99
CA LEU A 90 2.89 0.24 19.79
C LEU A 90 1.38 0.47 19.80
N THR A 91 0.74 0.20 20.94
CA THR A 91 -0.71 0.42 21.11
C THR A 91 -1.08 1.89 20.91
N PHE A 92 -0.28 2.82 21.44
CA PHE A 92 -0.50 4.25 21.25
C PHE A 92 -0.49 4.64 19.76
N ASN A 93 0.53 4.23 19.02
CA ASN A 93 0.62 4.52 17.59
C ASN A 93 -0.51 3.83 16.80
N LEU A 94 -0.91 2.61 17.18
CA LEU A 94 -2.03 1.90 16.56
C LEU A 94 -3.37 2.62 16.80
N ILE A 95 -3.59 3.18 17.99
CA ILE A 95 -4.78 3.97 18.29
C ILE A 95 -4.85 5.20 17.40
N ILE A 96 -3.73 5.90 17.17
CA ILE A 96 -3.69 7.05 16.27
C ILE A 96 -4.13 6.64 14.86
N VAL A 97 -3.58 5.54 14.33
CA VAL A 97 -3.98 5.01 13.01
C VAL A 97 -5.46 4.65 12.98
N ALA A 98 -5.98 4.01 14.05
CA ALA A 98 -7.39 3.66 14.16
C ALA A 98 -8.31 4.90 14.20
N VAL A 99 -7.93 5.94 14.94
CA VAL A 99 -8.69 7.21 14.99
C VAL A 99 -8.72 7.88 13.62
N ILE A 100 -7.59 7.87 12.88
CA ILE A 100 -7.54 8.40 11.51
C ILE A 100 -8.48 7.60 10.59
N ALA A 101 -8.45 6.28 10.67
CA ALA A 101 -9.30 5.42 9.85
C ALA A 101 -10.79 5.61 10.16
N LEU A 102 -11.15 5.68 11.45
CA LEU A 102 -12.53 5.97 11.89
C LEU A 102 -12.99 7.36 11.44
N GLY A 103 -12.15 8.38 11.57
CA GLY A 103 -12.45 9.73 11.10
C GLY A 103 -12.70 9.76 9.59
N GLY A 104 -11.87 9.07 8.81
CA GLY A 104 -12.06 8.91 7.37
C GLY A 104 -13.39 8.20 7.03
N TYR A 105 -13.70 7.13 7.75
CA TYR A 105 -14.97 6.41 7.59
C TYR A 105 -16.17 7.29 7.92
N CYS A 106 -16.15 8.03 9.02
CA CYS A 106 -17.22 8.96 9.41
C CYS A 106 -17.43 10.04 8.35
N ILE A 107 -16.36 10.65 7.81
CA ILE A 107 -16.46 11.65 6.74
C ILE A 107 -17.09 11.03 5.49
N SER A 108 -16.58 9.87 5.04
CA SER A 108 -17.10 9.18 3.86
C SER A 108 -18.59 8.89 4.01
N LYS A 109 -19.05 8.35 5.14
CA LYS A 109 -20.46 8.07 5.42
C LYS A 109 -21.31 9.34 5.51
N THR A 110 -20.80 10.40 6.11
CA THR A 110 -21.53 11.67 6.22
C THR A 110 -21.74 12.27 4.82
N VAL A 111 -20.71 12.27 3.96
CA VAL A 111 -20.85 12.77 2.59
C VAL A 111 -21.85 11.94 1.79
N SER A 112 -21.78 10.61 1.87
CA SER A 112 -22.75 9.74 1.19
C SER A 112 -24.19 9.97 1.67
N HIS A 113 -24.38 10.34 2.94
CA HIS A 113 -25.72 10.63 3.48
C HIS A 113 -26.29 11.96 2.93
N PHE A 114 -25.45 13.01 2.83
CA PHE A 114 -25.88 14.33 2.33
C PHE A 114 -25.94 14.42 0.81
N MET A 115 -25.16 13.61 0.10
CA MET A 115 -25.09 13.58 -1.36
C MET A 115 -25.32 12.15 -1.87
N PRO A 116 -26.58 11.70 -1.97
CA PRO A 116 -26.90 10.36 -2.48
C PRO A 116 -26.38 10.18 -3.92
N GLY A 117 -25.60 9.12 -4.15
CA GLY A 117 -24.96 8.84 -5.43
C GLY A 117 -23.52 9.35 -5.55
N PHE A 118 -22.98 10.04 -4.52
CA PHE A 118 -21.57 10.42 -4.48
C PHE A 118 -20.89 9.77 -3.27
N GLU A 119 -20.09 8.73 -3.51
CA GLU A 119 -19.31 8.08 -2.46
C GLU A 119 -17.83 8.42 -2.57
N LEU A 120 -17.31 8.99 -1.48
CA LEU A 120 -15.88 9.22 -1.35
C LEU A 120 -15.18 7.95 -0.84
N PRO A 121 -14.08 7.53 -1.46
CA PRO A 121 -13.29 6.42 -0.95
C PRO A 121 -12.79 6.70 0.47
N VAL A 122 -13.00 5.76 1.38
CA VAL A 122 -12.65 5.91 2.81
C VAL A 122 -11.16 6.25 2.98
N PHE A 123 -10.27 5.67 2.17
CA PHE A 123 -8.84 5.95 2.27
C PHE A 123 -8.50 7.42 1.95
N SER A 124 -9.19 8.05 0.98
CA SER A 124 -8.97 9.45 0.64
C SER A 124 -9.42 10.37 1.78
N CYS A 125 -10.55 10.06 2.41
CA CYS A 125 -11.03 10.77 3.59
C CYS A 125 -10.06 10.58 4.77
N ALA A 126 -9.58 9.36 5.01
CA ALA A 126 -8.60 9.06 6.05
C ALA A 126 -7.27 9.79 5.83
N PHE A 127 -6.81 9.92 4.58
CA PHE A 127 -5.62 10.69 4.24
C PHE A 127 -5.78 12.18 4.65
N VAL A 128 -6.92 12.79 4.34
CA VAL A 128 -7.22 14.18 4.73
C VAL A 128 -7.24 14.30 6.26
N VAL A 129 -7.92 13.39 6.97
CA VAL A 129 -7.94 13.36 8.45
C VAL A 129 -6.53 13.23 9.02
N GLY A 130 -5.69 12.37 8.42
CA GLY A 130 -4.29 12.20 8.84
C GLY A 130 -3.48 13.49 8.74
N ILE A 131 -3.65 14.25 7.65
CA ILE A 131 -3.01 15.57 7.49
C ILE A 131 -3.47 16.54 8.60
N PHE A 132 -4.76 16.57 8.90
CA PHE A 132 -5.29 17.45 9.97
C PHE A 132 -4.75 17.04 11.34
N ILE A 133 -4.74 15.77 11.68
CA ILE A 133 -4.20 15.25 12.94
C ILE A 133 -2.72 15.58 13.05
N LYS A 134 -1.93 15.39 11.98
CA LYS A 134 -0.52 15.78 11.96
C LYS A 134 -0.35 17.27 12.25
N LYS A 135 -1.12 18.15 11.59
CA LYS A 135 -1.05 19.60 11.85
C LYS A 135 -1.41 19.96 13.31
N ILE A 136 -2.38 19.25 13.92
CA ILE A 136 -2.72 19.44 15.33
C ILE A 136 -1.54 19.05 16.21
N PHE A 137 -0.91 17.92 15.99
CA PHE A 137 0.24 17.45 16.75
C PHE A 137 1.44 18.40 16.62
N ASP A 138 1.72 18.90 15.41
CA ASP A 138 2.78 19.87 15.18
C ASP A 138 2.50 21.20 15.92
N LYS A 139 1.24 21.66 15.92
CA LYS A 139 0.83 22.90 16.63
C LYS A 139 0.89 22.74 18.16
N THR A 140 0.53 21.58 18.67
CA THR A 140 0.53 21.28 20.11
C THR A 140 1.89 20.82 20.63
N LYS A 141 2.90 20.70 19.75
CA LYS A 141 4.24 20.17 20.07
C LYS A 141 4.20 18.77 20.68
N THR A 142 3.24 17.97 20.25
CA THR A 142 3.06 16.57 20.69
C THR A 142 3.49 15.58 19.62
N SER A 143 4.07 16.05 18.51
CA SER A 143 4.59 15.19 17.43
C SER A 143 5.66 14.21 17.89
N ASP A 144 6.42 14.56 18.94
CA ASP A 144 7.48 13.70 19.49
C ASP A 144 6.96 12.42 20.17
N TYR A 145 5.66 12.36 20.50
CA TYR A 145 5.04 11.15 21.01
C TYR A 145 4.72 10.13 19.92
N VAL A 146 4.72 10.54 18.65
CA VAL A 146 4.44 9.67 17.52
C VAL A 146 5.75 9.14 16.95
N CYS A 147 5.91 7.82 16.94
CA CYS A 147 7.11 7.18 16.40
C CYS A 147 6.91 6.87 14.90
N PRO A 148 7.63 7.55 13.98
CA PRO A 148 7.48 7.31 12.54
C PRO A 148 7.84 5.89 12.12
N GLN A 149 8.86 5.28 12.76
CA GLN A 149 9.29 3.91 12.48
C GLN A 149 8.18 2.92 12.82
N THR A 150 7.57 3.05 14.01
CA THR A 150 6.46 2.20 14.43
C THR A 150 5.26 2.32 13.48
N ILE A 151 4.91 3.55 13.07
CA ILE A 151 3.84 3.77 12.08
C ILE A 151 4.20 3.14 10.74
N GLY A 152 5.47 3.24 10.31
CA GLY A 152 5.97 2.60 9.09
C GLY A 152 5.78 1.09 9.11
N HIS A 153 6.13 0.42 10.20
CA HIS A 153 5.93 -1.03 10.37
C HIS A 153 4.47 -1.43 10.42
N ILE A 154 3.63 -0.66 11.13
CA ILE A 154 2.17 -0.85 11.13
C ILE A 154 1.62 -0.74 9.72
N SER A 155 2.00 0.30 8.98
CA SER A 155 1.58 0.52 7.59
C SER A 155 2.02 -0.62 6.67
N GLY A 156 3.25 -1.10 6.79
CA GLY A 156 3.76 -2.25 6.05
C GLY A 156 2.92 -3.50 6.29
N ALA A 157 2.71 -3.85 7.55
CA ALA A 157 1.90 -5.02 7.93
C ALA A 157 0.46 -4.95 7.38
N PHE A 158 -0.21 -3.80 7.52
CA PHE A 158 -1.55 -3.62 6.96
C PHE A 158 -1.57 -3.65 5.42
N THR A 159 -0.51 -3.19 4.77
CA THR A 159 -0.38 -3.29 3.31
C THR A 159 -0.28 -4.75 2.87
N ASP A 160 0.53 -5.56 3.56
CA ASP A 160 0.66 -6.98 3.27
C ASP A 160 -0.66 -7.73 3.48
N PHE A 161 -1.38 -7.44 4.57
CA PHE A 161 -2.72 -7.98 4.78
C PHE A 161 -3.70 -7.56 3.67
N LEU A 162 -3.69 -6.30 3.26
CA LEU A 162 -4.53 -5.81 2.16
C LEU A 162 -4.24 -6.56 0.86
N VAL A 163 -2.97 -6.81 0.55
CA VAL A 163 -2.55 -7.59 -0.64
C VAL A 163 -3.04 -9.03 -0.51
N ALA A 164 -2.81 -9.68 0.64
CA ALA A 164 -3.22 -11.06 0.86
C ALA A 164 -4.73 -11.25 0.75
N PHE A 165 -5.52 -10.42 1.42
CA PHE A 165 -6.99 -10.45 1.33
C PHE A 165 -7.49 -10.07 -0.07
N GLY A 166 -6.81 -9.12 -0.73
CA GLY A 166 -7.12 -8.74 -2.11
C GLY A 166 -6.97 -9.92 -3.07
N ILE A 167 -5.88 -10.67 -2.96
CA ILE A 167 -5.67 -11.88 -3.77
C ILE A 167 -6.70 -12.95 -3.41
N ALA A 168 -6.96 -13.19 -2.12
CA ALA A 168 -7.93 -14.18 -1.67
C ALA A 168 -9.38 -13.87 -2.11
N SER A 169 -9.70 -12.61 -2.38
CA SER A 169 -11.03 -12.19 -2.84
C SER A 169 -11.28 -12.40 -4.33
N ILE A 170 -10.27 -12.76 -5.12
CA ILE A 170 -10.37 -12.93 -6.57
C ILE A 170 -11.22 -14.14 -6.90
N LYS A 171 -12.32 -13.92 -7.64
CA LYS A 171 -13.19 -14.98 -8.16
C LYS A 171 -12.67 -15.44 -9.52
N ILE A 172 -12.10 -16.64 -9.58
CA ILE A 172 -11.48 -17.20 -10.80
C ILE A 172 -12.48 -17.29 -11.96
N SER A 173 -13.76 -17.59 -11.70
CA SER A 173 -14.81 -17.64 -12.72
C SER A 173 -14.98 -16.31 -13.47
N VAL A 174 -14.97 -15.19 -12.74
CA VAL A 174 -15.06 -13.83 -13.31
C VAL A 174 -13.82 -13.51 -14.14
N VAL A 175 -12.63 -13.92 -13.66
CA VAL A 175 -11.38 -13.71 -14.40
C VAL A 175 -11.38 -14.42 -15.75
N ILE A 176 -11.89 -15.65 -15.79
CA ILE A 176 -12.00 -16.44 -17.03
C ILE A 176 -13.01 -15.80 -17.99
N GLU A 177 -14.15 -15.37 -17.49
CA GLU A 177 -15.20 -14.73 -18.30
C GLU A 177 -14.72 -13.43 -18.95
N TYR A 178 -13.98 -12.59 -18.19
CA TYR A 178 -13.50 -11.28 -18.65
C TYR A 178 -12.02 -11.29 -19.04
N ILE A 179 -11.45 -12.43 -19.47
CA ILE A 179 -10.02 -12.57 -19.74
C ILE A 179 -9.53 -11.62 -20.84
N ILE A 180 -10.31 -11.38 -21.88
CA ILE A 180 -9.93 -10.53 -23.01
C ILE A 180 -9.86 -9.05 -22.59
N PRO A 181 -10.89 -8.45 -21.99
CA PRO A 181 -10.81 -7.09 -21.46
C PRO A 181 -9.68 -6.91 -20.43
N LEU A 182 -9.47 -7.91 -19.57
CA LEU A 182 -8.41 -7.89 -18.58
C LEU A 182 -7.02 -7.87 -19.23
N LEU A 183 -6.78 -8.69 -20.24
CA LEU A 183 -5.51 -8.70 -20.98
C LEU A 183 -5.24 -7.37 -21.68
N ILE A 184 -6.25 -6.77 -22.30
CA ILE A 184 -6.13 -5.46 -22.94
C ILE A 184 -5.73 -4.40 -21.91
N LEU A 185 -6.39 -4.40 -20.75
CA LEU A 185 -6.09 -3.48 -19.65
C LEU A 185 -4.64 -3.67 -19.15
N LEU A 186 -4.22 -4.90 -18.91
CA LEU A 186 -2.88 -5.22 -18.43
C LEU A 186 -1.79 -4.83 -19.43
N VAL A 187 -1.97 -5.19 -20.71
CA VAL A 187 -0.99 -4.87 -21.76
C VAL A 187 -0.90 -3.35 -21.97
N SER A 188 -2.02 -2.65 -22.03
CA SER A 188 -2.02 -1.19 -22.17
C SER A 188 -1.37 -0.50 -20.97
N GLY A 189 -1.63 -0.97 -19.74
CA GLY A 189 -0.99 -0.47 -18.53
C GLY A 189 0.52 -0.71 -18.53
N LEU A 190 0.98 -1.89 -18.91
CA LEU A 190 2.41 -2.19 -19.04
C LEU A 190 3.10 -1.33 -20.08
N ILE A 191 2.50 -1.15 -21.26
CA ILE A 191 3.04 -0.28 -22.31
C ILE A 191 3.15 1.16 -21.78
N ALA A 192 2.10 1.67 -21.15
CA ALA A 192 2.11 3.02 -20.59
C ALA A 192 3.22 3.19 -19.54
N THR A 193 3.44 2.19 -18.68
CA THR A 193 4.49 2.21 -17.65
C THR A 193 5.90 2.13 -18.24
N LEU A 194 6.09 1.45 -19.38
CA LEU A 194 7.40 1.33 -20.03
C LEU A 194 7.77 2.57 -20.85
N ILE A 195 6.77 3.33 -21.34
CA ILE A 195 6.99 4.55 -22.13
C ILE A 195 7.26 5.75 -21.19
N TYR A 196 6.67 5.77 -20.00
CA TYR A 196 6.84 6.83 -19.01
C TYR A 196 8.10 6.64 -18.17
#